data_80eeb624d66c49418a5bc71b7f0b46fb
#
_entry.id   80eeb624d66c49418a5bc71b7f0b46fb
#
_cell.length_a   1.000
_cell.length_b   1.000
_cell.length_c   1.000
_cell.angle_alpha   90.00
_cell.angle_beta   90.00
_cell.angle_gamma   90.00
#
_symmetry.space_group_name_H-M   'P 1'
#
loop_
_entity.id
_entity.type
_entity.pdbx_description
1 polymer ?
#
loop_
_entity_poly.entity_id
_entity_poly.type
_entity_poly.pdbx_seq_one_letter_code
_entity_poly.pdbx_strand_id
1 'polypeptide(L)'
;MQAIHLGLKLQFEQVEWSGAYDIGNTNVVDSAARLYKGCYQPGKQQCLSFQFKKILSTVRGGMILTDDQEFYNWCQRAVHDGRDMHVPYEQDKITFAGWHYFMTPETAELGLARLQLLADYNKDCAGDWTYPDISYVKDFK
;
A
#
# COMPACT_ATOMS: atom_id res chain seq x y z
N MET A 1 4.65 0.13 -13.16
CA MET A 1 6.02 -0.47 -13.07
C MET A 1 5.97 -1.81 -12.33
N GLN A 2 5.46 -1.90 -11.08
CA GLN A 2 5.43 -3.16 -10.30
C GLN A 2 4.73 -4.31 -11.04
N ALA A 3 3.59 -4.05 -11.68
CA ALA A 3 2.89 -5.08 -12.45
C ALA A 3 3.76 -5.69 -13.56
N ILE A 4 4.54 -4.87 -14.26
CA ILE A 4 5.51 -5.33 -15.28
C ILE A 4 6.62 -6.17 -14.62
N HIS A 5 7.18 -5.72 -13.50
CA HIS A 5 8.21 -6.46 -12.78
C HIS A 5 7.70 -7.82 -12.26
N LEU A 6 6.40 -7.95 -12.04
CA LEU A 6 5.73 -9.21 -11.69
C LEU A 6 5.35 -10.06 -12.92
N GLY A 7 5.70 -9.64 -14.14
CA GLY A 7 5.34 -10.35 -15.37
C GLY A 7 3.86 -10.28 -15.73
N LEU A 8 3.09 -9.35 -15.16
CA LEU A 8 1.68 -9.19 -15.42
C LEU A 8 1.47 -8.39 -16.72
N LYS A 9 0.43 -8.75 -17.47
CA LYS A 9 -0.03 -7.95 -18.60
C LYS A 9 -0.79 -6.74 -18.10
N LEU A 10 -0.47 -5.56 -18.65
CA LEU A 10 -1.17 -4.33 -18.34
C LEU A 10 -2.40 -4.20 -19.24
N GLN A 11 -3.49 -3.72 -18.66
CA GLN A 11 -4.65 -3.21 -19.37
C GLN A 11 -4.91 -1.81 -18.84
N PHE A 12 -4.93 -0.83 -19.75
CA PHE A 12 -5.28 0.54 -19.40
C PHE A 12 -6.79 0.71 -19.51
N GLU A 13 -7.35 1.30 -18.48
CA GLU A 13 -8.76 1.67 -18.43
C GLU A 13 -8.86 3.15 -18.02
N GLN A 14 -9.69 3.90 -18.70
CA GLN A 14 -9.95 5.28 -18.31
C GLN A 14 -11.06 5.30 -17.27
N VAL A 15 -10.69 5.60 -16.03
CA VAL A 15 -11.59 5.63 -14.87
C VAL A 15 -11.50 7.00 -14.21
N GLU A 16 -12.64 7.61 -13.94
CA GLU A 16 -12.71 8.78 -13.06
C GLU A 16 -12.55 8.34 -11.61
N TRP A 17 -11.60 8.93 -10.90
CA TRP A 17 -11.37 8.61 -9.49
C TRP A 17 -10.84 9.81 -8.70
N SER A 18 -11.07 9.79 -7.39
CA SER A 18 -10.51 10.74 -6.43
C SER A 18 -10.06 9.99 -5.18
N GLY A 19 -8.83 10.19 -4.77
CA GLY A 19 -8.26 9.66 -3.53
C GLY A 19 -8.01 8.17 -3.50
N ALA A 20 -8.96 7.35 -4.01
CA ALA A 20 -8.87 5.89 -4.03
C ALA A 20 -9.59 5.30 -5.23
N TYR A 21 -9.16 4.11 -5.66
CA TYR A 21 -9.79 3.31 -6.71
C TYR A 21 -9.53 1.82 -6.54
N ASP A 22 -10.45 0.99 -7.03
CA ASP A 22 -10.27 -0.46 -7.07
C ASP A 22 -9.27 -0.86 -8.16
N ILE A 23 -8.41 -1.83 -7.89
CA ILE A 23 -7.50 -2.39 -8.90
C ILE A 23 -8.21 -3.53 -9.64
N GLY A 24 -8.78 -3.20 -10.77
CA GLY A 24 -9.54 -4.14 -11.61
C GLY A 24 -10.66 -4.81 -10.81
N ASN A 25 -10.89 -6.10 -11.07
CA ASN A 25 -11.91 -6.91 -10.38
C ASN A 25 -11.34 -7.62 -9.13
N THR A 26 -10.41 -6.98 -8.41
CA THR A 26 -9.83 -7.52 -7.18
C THR A 26 -10.44 -6.85 -5.95
N ASN A 27 -10.12 -7.36 -4.76
CA ASN A 27 -10.43 -6.68 -3.50
C ASN A 27 -9.31 -5.74 -3.04
N VAL A 28 -8.35 -5.41 -3.91
CA VAL A 28 -7.28 -4.46 -3.64
C VAL A 28 -7.72 -3.05 -4.03
N VAL A 29 -7.56 -2.10 -3.11
CA VAL A 29 -7.84 -0.68 -3.32
C VAL A 29 -6.53 0.11 -3.23
N ASP A 30 -6.21 0.86 -4.28
CA ASP A 30 -5.19 1.90 -4.18
C ASP A 30 -5.83 3.13 -3.51
N SER A 31 -5.42 3.41 -2.28
CA SER A 31 -5.87 4.54 -1.48
C SER A 31 -4.70 5.48 -1.16
N ALA A 32 -3.71 5.52 -2.05
CA ALA A 32 -2.49 6.29 -1.85
C ALA A 32 -2.70 7.81 -1.76
N ALA A 33 -3.87 8.29 -2.16
CA ALA A 33 -4.20 9.71 -2.14
C ALA A 33 -5.34 10.08 -1.17
N ARG A 34 -5.82 9.11 -0.37
CA ARG A 34 -6.90 9.27 0.62
C ARG A 34 -6.47 8.81 1.99
N LEU A 35 -6.66 9.65 3.00
CA LEU A 35 -6.54 9.26 4.39
C LEU A 35 -7.41 10.16 5.27
N TYR A 36 -8.41 9.60 5.91
CA TYR A 36 -9.23 10.23 6.94
C TYR A 36 -9.76 9.16 7.90
N LYS A 37 -10.29 9.58 9.04
CA LYS A 37 -10.84 8.68 10.06
C LYS A 37 -12.03 7.90 9.51
N GLY A 38 -11.93 6.55 9.55
CA GLY A 38 -12.97 5.67 9.03
C GLY A 38 -12.94 5.49 7.51
N CYS A 39 -11.85 5.84 6.82
CA CYS A 39 -11.73 5.65 5.37
C CYS A 39 -11.53 4.19 4.93
N TYR A 40 -11.35 3.26 5.88
CA TYR A 40 -11.20 1.83 5.55
C TYR A 40 -12.49 1.27 4.94
N GLN A 41 -12.33 0.45 3.92
CA GLN A 41 -13.41 -0.27 3.24
C GLN A 41 -13.40 -1.74 3.69
N PRO A 42 -14.41 -2.23 4.44
CA PRO A 42 -14.47 -3.61 4.91
C PRO A 42 -14.38 -4.62 3.77
N GLY A 43 -13.63 -5.72 4.01
CA GLY A 43 -13.40 -6.78 3.03
C GLY A 43 -12.37 -6.44 1.95
N LYS A 44 -11.71 -5.28 2.04
CA LYS A 44 -10.69 -4.85 1.08
C LYS A 44 -9.28 -4.94 1.66
N GLN A 45 -8.28 -5.06 0.76
CA GLN A 45 -6.88 -4.81 1.04
C GLN A 45 -6.57 -3.38 0.58
N GLN A 46 -6.70 -2.42 1.48
CA GLN A 46 -6.58 -1.00 1.16
C GLN A 46 -5.14 -0.51 1.36
N CYS A 47 -4.50 -0.10 0.27
CA CYS A 47 -3.10 0.32 0.24
C CYS A 47 -2.97 1.83 0.43
N LEU A 48 -2.30 2.24 1.50
CA LEU A 48 -1.96 3.63 1.80
C LEU A 48 -0.51 3.93 1.44
N SER A 49 -0.23 5.17 1.04
CA SER A 49 1.12 5.65 0.79
C SER A 49 1.51 6.73 1.78
N PHE A 50 2.73 6.64 2.32
CA PHE A 50 3.34 7.63 3.21
C PHE A 50 4.50 8.39 2.54
N GLN A 51 4.50 8.41 1.21
CA GLN A 51 5.45 9.18 0.42
C GLN A 51 5.33 10.69 0.75
N PHE A 52 6.39 11.46 0.56
CA PHE A 52 6.53 12.86 1.03
C PHE A 52 5.40 13.82 0.58
N LYS A 53 4.65 13.50 -0.49
CA LYS A 53 3.51 14.31 -1.00
C LYS A 53 2.15 13.91 -0.42
N LYS A 54 2.09 12.89 0.44
CA LYS A 54 0.84 12.31 0.91
C LYS A 54 0.32 12.99 2.18
N ILE A 55 -0.96 12.79 2.48
CA ILE A 55 -1.65 13.36 3.64
C ILE A 55 -0.90 13.05 4.94
N LEU A 56 -0.56 11.78 5.16
CA LEU A 56 0.40 11.35 6.18
C LEU A 56 1.71 11.02 5.48
N SER A 57 2.79 11.66 5.86
CA SER A 57 4.10 11.40 5.26
C SER A 57 5.11 10.94 6.31
N THR A 58 5.82 9.87 5.99
CA THR A 58 7.06 9.46 6.66
C THR A 58 8.23 9.50 5.68
N VAL A 59 8.14 10.38 4.65
CA VAL A 59 9.05 10.53 3.51
C VAL A 59 8.88 9.39 2.50
N ARG A 60 8.85 8.17 2.94
CA ARG A 60 8.58 6.94 2.18
C ARG A 60 7.85 5.94 3.07
N GLY A 61 7.37 4.86 2.47
CA GLY A 61 6.63 3.81 3.16
C GLY A 61 5.16 3.83 2.80
N GLY A 62 4.40 3.01 3.49
CA GLY A 62 2.97 2.84 3.30
C GLY A 62 2.42 1.86 4.33
N MET A 63 1.14 1.57 4.20
CA MET A 63 0.44 0.61 5.05
C MET A 63 -0.63 -0.10 4.24
N ILE A 64 -0.91 -1.34 4.56
CA ILE A 64 -2.09 -2.06 4.07
C ILE A 64 -3.06 -2.20 5.23
N LEU A 65 -4.29 -1.75 5.01
CA LEU A 65 -5.41 -1.98 5.92
C LEU A 65 -6.19 -3.19 5.43
N THR A 66 -6.51 -4.10 6.33
CA THR A 66 -7.27 -5.31 6.03
C THR A 66 -7.97 -5.84 7.28
N ASP A 67 -9.13 -6.46 7.11
CA ASP A 67 -9.83 -7.27 8.12
C ASP A 67 -9.68 -8.79 7.86
N ASP A 68 -8.92 -9.18 6.83
CA ASP A 68 -8.54 -10.56 6.54
C ASP A 68 -7.30 -10.96 7.37
N GLN A 69 -7.53 -11.76 8.41
CA GLN A 69 -6.47 -12.21 9.33
C GLN A 69 -5.44 -13.12 8.64
N GLU A 70 -5.85 -13.93 7.68
CA GLU A 70 -4.93 -14.83 6.96
C GLU A 70 -4.00 -14.01 6.08
N PHE A 71 -4.54 -13.05 5.34
CA PHE A 71 -3.77 -12.12 4.52
C PHE A 71 -2.85 -11.25 5.40
N TYR A 72 -3.32 -10.76 6.55
CA TYR A 72 -2.47 -10.03 7.50
C TYR A 72 -1.26 -10.86 7.94
N ASN A 73 -1.49 -12.11 8.36
CA ASN A 73 -0.41 -13.01 8.80
C ASN A 73 0.60 -13.28 7.68
N TRP A 74 0.11 -13.44 6.45
CA TRP A 74 0.97 -13.57 5.28
C TRP A 74 1.80 -12.29 5.05
N CYS A 75 1.19 -11.11 5.11
CA CYS A 75 1.86 -9.82 4.95
C CYS A 75 2.96 -9.61 6.00
N GLN A 76 2.71 -9.98 7.27
CA GLN A 76 3.73 -9.87 8.33
C GLN A 76 4.99 -10.67 7.98
N ARG A 77 4.85 -11.85 7.44
CA ARG A 77 6.00 -12.64 6.97
C ARG A 77 6.58 -12.07 5.67
N ALA A 78 5.74 -11.67 4.74
CA ALA A 78 6.15 -11.19 3.42
C ALA A 78 7.07 -9.97 3.51
N VAL A 79 6.82 -9.02 4.41
CA VAL A 79 7.66 -7.82 4.57
C VAL A 79 8.97 -8.08 5.31
N HIS A 80 9.13 -9.26 5.92
CA HIS A 80 10.30 -9.69 6.67
C HIS A 80 11.01 -10.90 6.00
N ASP A 81 11.20 -10.85 4.70
CA ASP A 81 11.94 -11.87 3.93
C ASP A 81 11.29 -13.28 3.96
N GLY A 82 10.00 -13.38 4.26
CA GLY A 82 9.26 -14.65 4.45
C GLY A 82 9.35 -15.23 5.85
N ARG A 83 9.99 -14.53 6.78
CA ARG A 83 10.26 -14.99 8.15
C ARG A 83 9.07 -14.76 9.09
N ASP A 84 8.97 -15.60 10.09
CA ASP A 84 8.15 -15.36 11.27
C ASP A 84 8.99 -14.69 12.36
N MET A 85 8.75 -13.41 12.61
CA MET A 85 9.50 -12.62 13.58
C MET A 85 9.25 -13.01 15.04
N HIS A 86 8.28 -13.89 15.31
CA HIS A 86 8.00 -14.43 16.65
C HIS A 86 8.73 -15.74 16.93
N VAL A 87 9.47 -16.27 15.96
CA VAL A 87 10.22 -17.52 16.05
C VAL A 87 11.72 -17.26 15.93
N PRO A 88 12.57 -17.87 16.79
CA PRO A 88 14.02 -17.80 16.60
C PRO A 88 14.46 -18.27 15.21
N TYR A 89 15.50 -17.65 14.66
CA TYR A 89 15.92 -17.89 13.28
C TYR A 89 16.16 -19.38 12.98
N GLU A 90 16.79 -20.09 13.91
CA GLU A 90 17.15 -21.50 13.78
C GLU A 90 15.92 -22.45 13.78
N GLN A 91 14.79 -21.95 14.26
CA GLN A 91 13.54 -22.71 14.36
C GLN A 91 12.50 -22.25 13.32
N ASP A 92 12.77 -21.17 12.62
CA ASP A 92 11.85 -20.59 11.64
C ASP A 92 11.81 -21.45 10.36
N LYS A 93 10.60 -21.79 9.95
CA LYS A 93 10.34 -22.50 8.69
C LYS A 93 9.92 -21.49 7.62
N ILE A 94 10.91 -20.97 6.88
CA ILE A 94 10.64 -20.09 5.75
C ILE A 94 9.99 -20.91 4.64
N THR A 95 8.76 -20.54 4.26
CA THR A 95 7.95 -21.30 3.28
C THR A 95 7.82 -20.61 1.92
N PHE A 96 8.18 -19.33 1.84
CA PHE A 96 8.19 -18.55 0.61
C PHE A 96 9.23 -17.44 0.68
N ALA A 97 9.65 -16.92 -0.47
CA ALA A 97 10.54 -15.76 -0.57
C ALA A 97 9.73 -14.48 -0.34
N GLY A 98 10.01 -13.78 0.75
CA GLY A 98 9.43 -12.47 1.03
C GLY A 98 10.28 -11.32 0.52
N TRP A 99 10.06 -10.15 1.06
CA TRP A 99 10.75 -8.90 0.75
C TRP A 99 11.26 -8.23 2.02
N HIS A 100 12.31 -7.44 1.89
CA HIS A 100 12.83 -6.60 2.97
C HIS A 100 12.13 -5.24 2.98
N TYR A 101 10.84 -5.20 3.33
CA TYR A 101 9.96 -4.04 3.18
C TYR A 101 9.37 -3.55 4.50
N PHE A 102 9.86 -4.03 5.63
CA PHE A 102 9.39 -3.57 6.93
C PHE A 102 9.73 -2.09 7.16
N MET A 103 8.87 -1.42 7.90
CA MET A 103 9.10 -0.05 8.35
C MET A 103 10.03 -0.07 9.57
N THR A 104 11.05 0.82 9.61
CA THR A 104 11.90 0.93 10.79
C THR A 104 11.13 1.55 11.96
N PRO A 105 11.52 1.25 13.23
CA PRO A 105 10.87 1.83 14.40
C PRO A 105 10.81 3.37 14.37
N GLU A 106 11.89 4.04 13.97
CA GLU A 106 11.97 5.51 13.88
C GLU A 106 10.98 6.07 12.86
N THR A 107 10.82 5.38 11.73
CA THR A 107 9.84 5.75 10.71
C THR A 107 8.41 5.56 11.22
N ALA A 108 8.17 4.47 11.95
CA ALA A 108 6.87 4.19 12.56
C ALA A 108 6.51 5.22 13.63
N GLU A 109 7.44 5.58 14.50
CA GLU A 109 7.29 6.63 15.53
C GLU A 109 6.95 7.98 14.90
N LEU A 110 7.66 8.38 13.84
CA LEU A 110 7.36 9.59 13.08
C LEU A 110 5.94 9.54 12.51
N GLY A 111 5.54 8.40 11.97
CA GLY A 111 4.20 8.18 11.43
C GLY A 111 3.12 8.33 12.50
N LEU A 112 3.30 7.71 13.65
CA LEU A 112 2.37 7.79 14.79
C LEU A 112 2.25 9.22 15.32
N ALA A 113 3.37 9.93 15.50
CA ALA A 113 3.37 11.31 15.97
C ALA A 113 2.61 12.23 14.98
N ARG A 114 2.80 12.06 13.68
CA ARG A 114 2.09 12.82 12.65
C ARG A 114 0.62 12.45 12.55
N LEU A 115 0.28 11.18 12.70
CA LEU A 115 -1.11 10.71 12.68
C LEU A 115 -1.95 11.37 13.79
N GLN A 116 -1.38 11.56 14.98
CA GLN A 116 -2.05 12.24 16.09
C GLN A 116 -2.37 13.71 15.83
N LEU A 117 -1.66 14.34 14.88
CA LEU A 117 -1.85 15.73 14.50
C LEU A 117 -2.80 15.92 13.30
N LEU A 118 -3.19 14.82 12.65
CA LEU A 118 -4.10 14.90 11.51
C LEU A 118 -5.53 15.20 11.96
N ALA A 119 -6.23 15.99 11.16
CA ALA A 119 -7.67 16.16 11.33
C ALA A 119 -8.43 14.84 11.04
N ASP A 120 -9.61 14.68 11.64
CA ASP A 120 -10.48 13.52 11.38
C ASP A 120 -10.86 13.40 9.89
N TYR A 121 -10.95 14.53 9.17
CA TYR A 121 -11.17 14.58 7.74
C TYR A 121 -10.06 15.33 7.03
N ASN A 122 -9.54 14.75 5.96
CA ASN A 122 -8.56 15.35 5.08
C ASN A 122 -9.02 15.18 3.63
N LYS A 123 -8.91 16.27 2.85
CA LYS A 123 -9.23 16.24 1.42
C LYS A 123 -8.27 15.29 0.68
N ASP A 124 -8.79 14.54 -0.28
CA ASP A 124 -7.98 13.72 -1.18
C ASP A 124 -6.88 14.56 -1.84
N CYS A 125 -5.66 14.06 -1.84
CA CYS A 125 -4.49 14.81 -2.33
C CYS A 125 -4.17 14.56 -3.82
N ALA A 126 -4.89 13.64 -4.48
CA ALA A 126 -4.77 13.36 -5.91
C ALA A 126 -6.02 12.65 -6.45
N GLY A 127 -6.17 12.66 -7.77
CA GLY A 127 -7.20 11.97 -8.53
C GLY A 127 -6.73 11.78 -9.98
N ASP A 128 -7.61 11.32 -10.87
CA ASP A 128 -7.33 11.10 -12.29
C ASP A 128 -6.72 12.35 -12.97
N TRP A 129 -7.15 13.54 -12.56
CA TRP A 129 -6.64 14.83 -13.06
C TRP A 129 -5.18 15.12 -12.74
N THR A 130 -4.53 14.35 -11.86
CA THR A 130 -3.13 14.59 -11.45
C THR A 130 -2.11 13.78 -12.22
N TYR A 131 -2.55 12.80 -13.01
CA TYR A 131 -1.67 11.88 -13.72
C TYR A 131 -1.84 12.04 -15.23
N PRO A 132 -0.72 12.04 -16.00
CA PRO A 132 -0.80 12.01 -17.45
C PRO A 132 -1.24 10.61 -17.92
N ASP A 133 -1.87 10.57 -19.10
CA ASP A 133 -2.02 9.32 -19.83
C ASP A 133 -0.63 8.76 -20.20
N ILE A 134 -0.37 7.53 -19.84
CA ILE A 134 0.89 6.82 -20.13
C ILE A 134 0.69 5.61 -21.04
N SER A 135 -0.51 5.39 -21.56
CA SER A 135 -0.85 4.22 -22.41
C SER A 135 -0.03 4.17 -23.71
N TYR A 136 0.52 5.31 -24.14
CA TYR A 136 1.38 5.43 -25.33
C TYR A 136 2.81 4.92 -25.11
N VAL A 137 3.24 4.74 -23.88
CA VAL A 137 4.62 4.32 -23.56
C VAL A 137 4.83 2.88 -24.02
N LYS A 138 5.87 2.66 -24.86
CA LYS A 138 6.12 1.36 -25.52
C LYS A 138 6.37 0.21 -24.55
N ASP A 139 7.02 0.50 -23.41
CA ASP A 139 7.36 -0.49 -22.39
C ASP A 139 6.12 -1.01 -21.62
N PHE A 140 4.95 -0.42 -21.86
CA PHE A 140 3.69 -0.82 -21.26
C PHE A 140 2.77 -1.61 -22.22
N LYS A 141 3.28 -1.97 -23.39
CA LYS A 141 2.52 -2.70 -24.42
C LYS A 141 2.84 -4.19 -24.45
#